data_b933134e18a069bf6f17a3b8ab1f74cb
#
_entry.id   b933134e18a069bf6f17a3b8ab1f74cb
#
_cell.length_a   1.000
_cell.length_b   1.000
_cell.length_c   1.000
_cell.angle_alpha   90.00
_cell.angle_beta   90.00
_cell.angle_gamma   90.00
#
_symmetry.space_group_name_H-M   'P 1'
#
loop_
_entity.id
_entity.type
_entity.pdbx_description
1 polymer ?
#
loop_
_entity_poly.entity_id
_entity_poly.type
_entity_poly.pdbx_seq_one_letter_code
_entity_poly.pdbx_strand_id
1 'polypeptide(L)'
;AASEGSARRSEEKMRRCVADASHELRTPLATIRGFAELYRQGASTDTGLLLDRIEREAHRMGMLVEDLIMLARLDAQRPLERAPVDLLTVAADTVHGARAVAPERHITLEVIDGPGIPEVLGDDARLRQVLGNLVTNALTHTPPDADVTVRVGTADTDAIVEVADTGPGLPSEDRERVFERFYRADSSRTRSSGGSGLGLSIVAALVAAHDGTVEVESEQGAGSIFRIRLPRRRH
;
A
#
# COMPACT_ATOMS: atom_id res chain seq x y z
N ALA A 1 -28.85 -18.84 -10.46
CA ALA A 1 -28.21 -18.06 -11.56
C ALA A 1 -27.37 -16.89 -11.05
N ALA A 2 -27.85 -16.02 -10.11
CA ALA A 2 -27.06 -14.88 -9.58
C ALA A 2 -25.92 -15.34 -8.67
N SER A 3 -26.13 -16.34 -7.82
CA SER A 3 -25.12 -16.88 -6.90
C SER A 3 -24.00 -17.65 -7.63
N GLU A 4 -24.32 -18.38 -8.68
CA GLU A 4 -23.36 -19.11 -9.51
C GLU A 4 -22.44 -18.17 -10.31
N GLY A 5 -22.98 -17.06 -10.80
CA GLY A 5 -22.19 -16.02 -11.46
C GLY A 5 -21.23 -15.28 -10.52
N SER A 6 -21.61 -15.14 -9.24
CA SER A 6 -20.75 -14.58 -8.20
C SER A 6 -19.62 -15.55 -7.82
N ALA A 7 -19.95 -16.84 -7.63
CA ALA A 7 -18.95 -17.86 -7.30
C ALA A 7 -17.91 -18.05 -8.41
N ARG A 8 -18.32 -18.09 -9.68
CA ARG A 8 -17.39 -18.20 -10.82
C ARG A 8 -16.47 -16.99 -10.92
N ARG A 9 -17.00 -15.77 -10.74
CA ARG A 9 -16.17 -14.55 -10.75
C ARG A 9 -15.14 -14.53 -9.60
N SER A 10 -15.53 -15.02 -8.42
CA SER A 10 -14.62 -15.16 -7.29
C SER A 10 -13.52 -16.19 -7.57
N GLU A 11 -13.87 -17.33 -8.17
CA GLU A 11 -12.91 -18.37 -8.56
C GLU A 11 -11.90 -17.88 -9.62
N GLU A 12 -12.38 -17.16 -10.64
CA GLU A 12 -11.51 -16.57 -11.67
C GLU A 12 -10.56 -15.52 -11.09
N LYS A 13 -11.05 -14.66 -10.17
CA LYS A 13 -10.21 -13.68 -9.44
C LYS A 13 -9.14 -14.40 -8.62
N MET A 14 -9.51 -15.47 -7.92
CA MET A 14 -8.57 -16.27 -7.12
C MET A 14 -7.51 -16.93 -7.99
N ARG A 15 -7.89 -17.53 -9.11
CA ARG A 15 -6.95 -18.17 -10.05
C ARG A 15 -5.94 -17.16 -10.62
N ARG A 16 -6.39 -15.96 -11.01
CA ARG A 16 -5.48 -14.89 -11.46
C ARG A 16 -4.55 -14.45 -10.33
N CYS A 17 -5.07 -14.22 -9.13
CA CYS A 17 -4.26 -13.84 -7.98
C CYS A 17 -3.16 -14.87 -7.68
N VAL A 18 -3.46 -16.18 -7.74
CA VAL A 18 -2.46 -17.25 -7.54
C VAL A 18 -1.40 -17.27 -8.64
N ALA A 19 -1.81 -17.06 -9.90
CA ALA A 19 -0.87 -17.01 -11.03
C ALA A 19 0.08 -15.81 -10.90
N ASP A 20 -0.47 -14.62 -10.62
CA ASP A 20 0.32 -13.39 -10.46
C ASP A 20 1.24 -13.48 -9.23
N ALA A 21 0.75 -14.01 -8.10
CA ALA A 21 1.56 -14.27 -6.91
C ALA A 21 2.73 -15.22 -7.20
N SER A 22 2.48 -16.26 -8.00
CA SER A 22 3.52 -17.22 -8.40
C SER A 22 4.61 -16.55 -9.25
N HIS A 23 4.25 -15.61 -10.12
CA HIS A 23 5.20 -14.83 -10.90
C HIS A 23 6.01 -13.86 -10.02
N GLU A 24 5.35 -13.14 -9.12
CA GLU A 24 6.00 -12.18 -8.21
C GLU A 24 6.92 -12.86 -7.18
N LEU A 25 6.62 -14.09 -6.77
CA LEU A 25 7.50 -14.87 -5.89
C LEU A 25 8.69 -15.50 -6.64
N ARG A 26 8.53 -15.83 -7.92
CA ARG A 26 9.60 -16.47 -8.71
C ARG A 26 10.80 -15.55 -8.93
N THR A 27 10.56 -14.25 -9.13
CA THR A 27 11.62 -13.26 -9.40
C THR A 27 12.60 -13.13 -8.22
N PRO A 28 12.16 -12.81 -6.98
CA PRO A 28 13.07 -12.73 -5.83
C PRO A 28 13.73 -14.07 -5.51
N LEU A 29 13.04 -15.20 -5.71
CA LEU A 29 13.61 -16.52 -5.52
C LEU A 29 14.76 -16.79 -6.52
N ALA A 30 14.60 -16.40 -7.78
CA ALA A 30 15.65 -16.50 -8.79
C ALA A 30 16.86 -15.60 -8.43
N THR A 31 16.59 -14.41 -7.89
CA THR A 31 17.63 -13.47 -7.42
C THR A 31 18.41 -14.05 -6.24
N ILE A 32 17.72 -14.61 -5.23
CA ILE A 32 18.35 -15.29 -4.08
C ILE A 32 19.26 -16.45 -4.58
N ARG A 33 18.73 -17.30 -5.47
CA ARG A 33 19.51 -18.40 -6.05
C ARG A 33 20.75 -17.91 -6.78
N GLY A 34 20.62 -16.86 -7.59
CA GLY A 34 21.72 -16.26 -8.32
C GLY A 34 22.83 -15.76 -7.39
N PHE A 35 22.49 -15.06 -6.32
CA PHE A 35 23.49 -14.59 -5.34
C PHE A 35 24.14 -15.76 -4.58
N ALA A 36 23.37 -16.78 -4.18
CA ALA A 36 23.92 -17.97 -3.55
C ALA A 36 24.87 -18.73 -4.48
N GLU A 37 24.59 -18.76 -5.78
CA GLU A 37 25.45 -19.39 -6.79
C GLU A 37 26.74 -18.58 -7.03
N LEU A 38 26.66 -17.25 -7.11
CA LEU A 38 27.83 -16.37 -7.18
C LEU A 38 28.76 -16.56 -5.98
N TYR A 39 28.20 -16.71 -4.77
CA TYR A 39 28.98 -17.01 -3.58
C TYR A 39 29.71 -18.36 -3.70
N ARG A 40 29.02 -19.44 -4.10
CA ARG A 40 29.63 -20.77 -4.25
C ARG A 40 30.72 -20.83 -5.31
N GLN A 41 30.60 -20.02 -6.36
CA GLN A 41 31.59 -19.94 -7.44
C GLN A 41 32.80 -19.05 -7.09
N GLY A 42 32.78 -18.40 -5.92
CA GLY A 42 33.83 -17.45 -5.54
C GLY A 42 33.89 -16.21 -6.43
N ALA A 43 32.82 -15.93 -7.17
CA ALA A 43 32.76 -14.82 -8.13
C ALA A 43 32.57 -13.44 -7.47
N SER A 44 32.31 -13.40 -6.15
CA SER A 44 32.23 -12.18 -5.37
C SER A 44 33.08 -12.30 -4.12
N THR A 45 33.88 -11.28 -3.85
CA THR A 45 34.71 -11.16 -2.64
C THR A 45 33.96 -10.48 -1.49
N ASP A 46 32.80 -9.84 -1.78
CA ASP A 46 31.99 -9.15 -0.78
C ASP A 46 30.79 -10.02 -0.36
N THR A 47 31.07 -10.89 0.60
CA THR A 47 30.05 -11.78 1.20
C THR A 47 28.95 -10.99 1.92
N GLY A 48 29.28 -9.84 2.56
CA GLY A 48 28.32 -9.00 3.27
C GLY A 48 27.26 -8.46 2.32
N LEU A 49 27.67 -7.89 1.20
CA LEU A 49 26.75 -7.36 0.18
C LEU A 49 25.83 -8.44 -0.39
N LEU A 50 26.34 -9.67 -0.58
CA LEU A 50 25.52 -10.78 -1.08
C LEU A 50 24.46 -11.22 -0.07
N LEU A 51 24.86 -11.33 1.20
CA LEU A 51 23.94 -11.69 2.28
C LEU A 51 22.85 -10.63 2.46
N ASP A 52 23.21 -9.35 2.50
CA ASP A 52 22.27 -8.24 2.58
C ASP A 52 21.24 -8.25 1.45
N ARG A 53 21.65 -8.63 0.24
CA ARG A 53 20.74 -8.74 -0.90
C ARG A 53 19.80 -9.94 -0.76
N ILE A 54 20.30 -11.08 -0.30
CA ILE A 54 19.48 -12.27 -0.03
C ILE A 54 18.46 -11.97 1.06
N GLU A 55 18.86 -11.33 2.15
CA GLU A 55 17.97 -10.96 3.25
C GLU A 55 16.87 -10.00 2.80
N ARG A 56 17.20 -8.98 2.00
CA ARG A 56 16.19 -8.06 1.45
C ARG A 56 15.16 -8.77 0.58
N GLU A 57 15.59 -9.69 -0.29
CA GLU A 57 14.65 -10.42 -1.13
C GLU A 57 13.81 -11.42 -0.33
N ALA A 58 14.38 -12.06 0.70
CA ALA A 58 13.63 -12.93 1.60
C ALA A 58 12.59 -12.14 2.40
N HIS A 59 12.93 -10.97 2.92
CA HIS A 59 12.01 -10.07 3.61
C HIS A 59 10.86 -9.63 2.69
N ARG A 60 11.19 -9.24 1.47
CA ARG A 60 10.21 -8.88 0.44
C ARG A 60 9.23 -10.02 0.14
N MET A 61 9.73 -11.25 0.03
CA MET A 61 8.86 -12.42 -0.15
C MET A 61 7.93 -12.64 1.04
N GLY A 62 8.43 -12.45 2.27
CA GLY A 62 7.61 -12.52 3.49
C GLY A 62 6.45 -11.53 3.46
N MET A 63 6.73 -10.26 3.16
CA MET A 63 5.70 -9.22 3.02
C MET A 63 4.67 -9.57 1.94
N LEU A 64 5.11 -10.06 0.78
CA LEU A 64 4.21 -10.48 -0.30
C LEU A 64 3.26 -11.60 0.14
N VAL A 65 3.76 -12.59 0.89
CA VAL A 65 2.93 -13.69 1.42
C VAL A 65 1.92 -13.16 2.45
N GLU A 66 2.32 -12.27 3.34
CA GLU A 66 1.41 -11.65 4.32
C GLU A 66 0.30 -10.85 3.62
N ASP A 67 0.64 -10.07 2.60
CA ASP A 67 -0.29 -9.31 1.77
C ASP A 67 -1.31 -10.23 1.08
N LEU A 68 -0.87 -11.36 0.53
CA LEU A 68 -1.74 -12.35 -0.10
C LEU A 68 -2.69 -13.01 0.89
N ILE A 69 -2.18 -13.40 2.08
CA ILE A 69 -3.01 -13.96 3.16
C ILE A 69 -4.06 -12.94 3.60
N MET A 70 -3.69 -11.67 3.70
CA MET A 70 -4.60 -10.59 4.05
C MET A 70 -5.72 -10.47 3.03
N LEU A 71 -5.39 -10.35 1.75
CA LEU A 71 -6.38 -10.26 0.67
C LEU A 71 -7.33 -11.47 0.65
N ALA A 72 -6.78 -12.67 0.86
CA ALA A 72 -7.60 -13.89 0.94
C ALA A 72 -8.58 -13.88 2.13
N ARG A 73 -8.17 -13.33 3.28
CA ARG A 73 -9.05 -13.17 4.46
C ARG A 73 -10.16 -12.15 4.23
N LEU A 74 -9.86 -11.04 3.56
CA LEU A 74 -10.83 -10.01 3.19
C LEU A 74 -11.84 -10.53 2.14
N ASP A 75 -11.36 -11.26 1.14
CA ASP A 75 -12.22 -11.92 0.14
C ASP A 75 -13.17 -12.95 0.80
N ALA A 76 -12.73 -13.61 1.88
CA ALA A 76 -13.55 -14.53 2.68
C ALA A 76 -14.52 -13.82 3.64
N GLN A 77 -14.62 -12.48 3.59
CA GLN A 77 -15.52 -11.66 4.43
C GLN A 77 -15.39 -11.94 5.93
N ARG A 78 -14.19 -12.23 6.42
CA ARG A 78 -13.99 -12.38 7.86
C ARG A 78 -14.21 -11.04 8.55
N PRO A 79 -15.00 -10.99 9.64
CA PRO A 79 -15.26 -9.75 10.36
C PRO A 79 -13.96 -9.09 10.82
N LEU A 80 -13.86 -7.78 10.59
CA LEU A 80 -12.84 -6.95 11.22
C LEU A 80 -13.21 -6.67 12.67
N GLU A 81 -12.21 -6.51 13.51
CA GLU A 81 -12.41 -5.94 14.84
C GLU A 81 -12.86 -4.48 14.68
N ARG A 82 -14.01 -4.10 15.26
CA ARG A 82 -14.51 -2.72 15.14
C ARG A 82 -14.51 -2.07 16.51
N ALA A 83 -13.53 -1.21 16.73
CA ALA A 83 -13.39 -0.36 17.90
C ALA A 83 -13.33 1.11 17.47
N PRO A 84 -13.54 2.07 18.38
CA PRO A 84 -13.27 3.48 18.11
C PRO A 84 -11.79 3.70 17.78
N VAL A 85 -11.51 4.31 16.62
CA VAL A 85 -10.15 4.64 16.17
C VAL A 85 -10.08 6.11 15.83
N ASP A 86 -9.16 6.83 16.46
CA ASP A 86 -8.82 8.21 16.14
C ASP A 86 -7.80 8.24 14.98
N LEU A 87 -8.25 8.67 13.81
CA LEU A 87 -7.42 8.71 12.62
C LEU A 87 -6.28 9.74 12.69
N LEU A 88 -6.43 10.78 13.52
CA LEU A 88 -5.36 11.75 13.72
C LEU A 88 -4.18 11.10 14.46
N THR A 89 -4.47 10.30 15.48
CA THR A 89 -3.44 9.51 16.18
C THR A 89 -2.75 8.52 15.23
N VAL A 90 -3.52 7.78 14.41
CA VAL A 90 -2.96 6.85 13.42
C VAL A 90 -2.07 7.57 12.42
N ALA A 91 -2.48 8.73 11.94
CA ALA A 91 -1.68 9.53 11.01
C ALA A 91 -0.41 10.09 11.64
N ALA A 92 -0.50 10.59 12.88
CA ALA A 92 0.66 11.11 13.62
C ALA A 92 1.74 10.02 13.81
N ASP A 93 1.33 8.82 14.23
CA ASP A 93 2.23 7.68 14.41
C ASP A 93 2.85 7.26 13.07
N THR A 94 2.07 7.23 12.00
CA THR A 94 2.54 6.87 10.64
C THR A 94 3.58 7.87 10.14
N VAL A 95 3.31 9.19 10.27
CA VAL A 95 4.24 10.25 9.88
C VAL A 95 5.50 10.20 10.72
N HIS A 96 5.39 9.96 12.03
CA HIS A 96 6.55 9.82 12.91
C HIS A 96 7.45 8.66 12.48
N GLY A 97 6.87 7.48 12.24
CA GLY A 97 7.59 6.31 11.73
C GLY A 97 8.24 6.55 10.37
N ALA A 98 7.53 7.20 9.45
CA ALA A 98 8.04 7.52 8.13
C ALA A 98 9.25 8.48 8.18
N ARG A 99 9.21 9.50 9.04
CA ARG A 99 10.35 10.41 9.28
C ARG A 99 11.57 9.69 9.84
N ALA A 100 11.38 8.68 10.69
CA ALA A 100 12.47 7.88 11.23
C ALA A 100 13.16 7.02 10.17
N VAL A 101 12.39 6.49 9.20
CA VAL A 101 12.90 5.64 8.11
C VAL A 101 13.50 6.48 6.97
N ALA A 102 12.95 7.67 6.72
CA ALA A 102 13.36 8.56 5.63
C ALA A 102 13.61 9.99 6.16
N PRO A 103 14.66 10.20 6.97
CA PRO A 103 14.93 11.49 7.65
C PRO A 103 15.22 12.63 6.67
N GLU A 104 15.67 12.32 5.46
CA GLU A 104 15.96 13.30 4.40
C GLU A 104 14.69 13.81 3.69
N ARG A 105 13.52 13.15 3.94
CA ARG A 105 12.27 13.47 3.25
C ARG A 105 11.50 14.52 4.04
N HIS A 106 10.91 15.46 3.31
CA HIS A 106 9.97 16.42 3.90
C HIS A 106 8.58 15.77 3.99
N ILE A 107 8.23 15.30 5.19
CA ILE A 107 6.94 14.63 5.47
C ILE A 107 6.19 15.47 6.50
N THR A 108 4.99 15.93 6.18
CA THR A 108 4.16 16.78 7.04
C THR A 108 2.83 16.15 7.40
N LEU A 109 2.29 16.53 8.55
CA LEU A 109 0.93 16.22 8.98
C LEU A 109 0.15 17.52 9.09
N GLU A 110 -0.98 17.59 8.42
CA GLU A 110 -1.91 18.73 8.44
C GLU A 110 -3.30 18.28 8.89
N VAL A 111 -4.02 19.18 9.55
CA VAL A 111 -5.41 18.93 9.94
C VAL A 111 -6.34 19.66 8.96
N ILE A 112 -7.31 18.93 8.40
CA ILE A 112 -8.38 19.50 7.60
C ILE A 112 -9.46 20.00 8.54
N ASP A 113 -9.80 21.28 8.43
CA ASP A 113 -10.90 21.87 9.19
C ASP A 113 -12.24 21.21 8.79
N GLY A 114 -13.00 20.83 9.80
CA GLY A 114 -14.30 20.20 9.57
C GLY A 114 -15.07 19.95 10.87
N PRO A 115 -16.31 19.48 10.79
CA PRO A 115 -17.17 19.31 11.96
C PRO A 115 -16.76 18.07 12.80
N GLY A 116 -16.36 18.29 14.06
CA GLY A 116 -16.07 17.25 15.04
C GLY A 116 -14.71 16.59 14.88
N ILE A 117 -14.56 15.37 15.40
CA ILE A 117 -13.28 14.63 15.42
C ILE A 117 -13.27 13.52 14.36
N PRO A 118 -12.11 13.19 13.76
CA PRO A 118 -11.99 12.13 12.75
C PRO A 118 -11.90 10.74 13.41
N GLU A 119 -12.93 10.38 14.20
CA GLU A 119 -13.06 9.08 14.84
C GLU A 119 -13.97 8.16 14.02
N VAL A 120 -13.54 6.94 13.78
CA VAL A 120 -14.27 5.91 13.03
C VAL A 120 -14.42 4.63 13.84
N LEU A 121 -15.39 3.76 13.48
CA LEU A 121 -15.45 2.40 14.01
C LEU A 121 -14.68 1.46 13.06
N GLY A 122 -13.53 0.99 13.51
CA GLY A 122 -12.64 0.20 12.66
C GLY A 122 -11.61 -0.63 13.42
N ASP A 123 -10.80 -1.33 12.66
CA ASP A 123 -9.64 -2.09 13.14
C ASP A 123 -8.40 -1.19 13.07
N ASP A 124 -7.88 -0.81 14.24
CA ASP A 124 -6.72 0.09 14.35
C ASP A 124 -5.50 -0.41 13.57
N ALA A 125 -5.17 -1.70 13.69
CA ALA A 125 -4.02 -2.28 13.00
C ALA A 125 -4.18 -2.21 11.47
N ARG A 126 -5.41 -2.39 10.97
CA ARG A 126 -5.71 -2.31 9.53
C ARG A 126 -5.70 -0.89 9.01
N LEU A 127 -6.21 0.06 9.76
CA LEU A 127 -6.16 1.47 9.39
C LEU A 127 -4.72 2.00 9.41
N ARG A 128 -3.88 1.56 10.35
CA ARG A 128 -2.43 1.81 10.33
C ARG A 128 -1.76 1.22 9.08
N GLN A 129 -2.13 0.01 8.69
CA GLN A 129 -1.64 -0.62 7.45
C GLN A 129 -2.05 0.18 6.21
N VAL A 130 -3.28 0.69 6.17
CA VAL A 130 -3.77 1.54 5.07
C VAL A 130 -2.90 2.79 4.92
N LEU A 131 -2.71 3.54 6.00
CA LEU A 131 -1.89 4.76 5.97
C LEU A 131 -0.42 4.46 5.68
N GLY A 132 0.13 3.41 6.29
CA GLY A 132 1.47 2.94 6.04
C GLY A 132 1.72 2.60 4.57
N ASN A 133 0.80 1.90 3.93
CA ASN A 133 0.88 1.59 2.50
C ASN A 133 0.84 2.84 1.62
N LEU A 134 -0.02 3.82 1.92
CA LEU A 134 -0.09 5.07 1.15
C LEU A 134 1.18 5.90 1.31
N VAL A 135 1.67 6.07 2.54
CA VAL A 135 2.91 6.83 2.80
C VAL A 135 4.13 6.12 2.17
N THR A 136 4.22 4.79 2.31
CA THR A 136 5.28 4.01 1.66
C THR A 136 5.22 4.13 0.14
N ASN A 137 4.01 4.12 -0.43
CA ASN A 137 3.81 4.33 -1.87
C ASN A 137 4.34 5.72 -2.29
N ALA A 138 3.99 6.79 -1.57
CA ALA A 138 4.49 8.14 -1.84
C ALA A 138 6.02 8.19 -1.76
N LEU A 139 6.64 7.63 -0.70
CA LEU A 139 8.10 7.62 -0.54
C LEU A 139 8.84 6.82 -1.60
N THR A 140 8.23 5.72 -2.08
CA THR A 140 8.86 4.81 -3.06
C THR A 140 8.77 5.32 -4.48
N HIS A 141 7.68 5.99 -4.83
CA HIS A 141 7.39 6.38 -6.22
C HIS A 141 7.64 7.86 -6.52
N THR A 142 8.13 8.61 -5.54
CA THR A 142 8.53 10.01 -5.74
C THR A 142 10.04 10.21 -5.51
N PRO A 143 10.65 11.20 -6.17
CA PRO A 143 12.07 11.52 -5.97
C PRO A 143 12.32 12.01 -4.53
N PRO A 144 13.59 11.97 -4.05
CA PRO A 144 13.94 12.32 -2.67
C PRO A 144 13.58 13.76 -2.25
N ASP A 145 13.51 14.68 -3.18
CA ASP A 145 13.17 16.09 -2.98
C ASP A 145 11.66 16.40 -3.05
N ALA A 146 10.82 15.39 -3.35
CA ALA A 146 9.39 15.58 -3.34
C ALA A 146 8.84 15.61 -1.91
N ASP A 147 7.88 16.51 -1.67
CA ASP A 147 7.16 16.59 -0.41
C ASP A 147 6.09 15.51 -0.30
N VAL A 148 5.87 15.03 0.92
CA VAL A 148 4.75 14.13 1.26
C VAL A 148 3.95 14.77 2.38
N THR A 149 2.65 14.98 2.16
CA THR A 149 1.75 15.58 3.15
C THR A 149 0.62 14.62 3.46
N VAL A 150 0.49 14.27 4.73
CA VAL A 150 -0.65 13.52 5.26
C VAL A 150 -1.64 14.52 5.83
N ARG A 151 -2.90 14.49 5.38
CA ARG A 151 -3.96 15.35 5.89
C ARG A 151 -5.05 14.52 6.50
N VAL A 152 -5.56 14.93 7.65
CA VAL A 152 -6.64 14.26 8.38
C VAL A 152 -7.65 15.26 8.85
N GLY A 153 -8.92 14.93 8.69
CA GLY A 153 -10.01 15.75 9.19
C GLY A 153 -11.37 15.15 8.94
N THR A 154 -12.37 15.97 8.81
CA THR A 154 -13.75 15.54 8.61
C THR A 154 -14.41 16.38 7.52
N ALA A 155 -15.33 15.76 6.76
CA ALA A 155 -16.24 16.47 5.87
C ALA A 155 -17.60 15.78 5.94
N ASP A 156 -18.65 16.56 6.17
CA ASP A 156 -20.02 16.06 6.33
C ASP A 156 -20.12 14.95 7.38
N THR A 157 -20.42 13.74 6.93
CA THR A 157 -20.57 12.54 7.78
C THR A 157 -19.32 11.67 7.83
N ASP A 158 -18.29 12.04 7.11
CA ASP A 158 -17.10 11.20 6.92
C ASP A 158 -15.88 11.77 7.63
N ALA A 159 -15.01 10.87 8.06
CA ALA A 159 -13.62 11.17 8.34
C ALA A 159 -12.83 11.04 7.04
N ILE A 160 -11.94 11.99 6.80
CA ILE A 160 -11.11 12.05 5.58
C ILE A 160 -9.64 11.92 5.96
N VAL A 161 -8.94 11.10 5.19
CA VAL A 161 -7.49 11.03 5.21
C VAL A 161 -6.98 11.19 3.79
N GLU A 162 -6.02 12.09 3.59
CA GLU A 162 -5.32 12.28 2.34
C GLU A 162 -3.82 12.04 2.51
N VAL A 163 -3.21 11.40 1.52
CA VAL A 163 -1.76 11.35 1.36
C VAL A 163 -1.45 11.99 0.02
N ALA A 164 -0.83 13.18 0.07
CA ALA A 164 -0.46 13.95 -1.09
C ALA A 164 1.06 13.90 -1.29
N ASP A 165 1.49 13.80 -2.54
CA ASP A 165 2.89 13.92 -2.93
C ASP A 165 3.07 14.92 -4.07
N THR A 166 4.26 15.52 -4.15
CA THR A 166 4.66 16.40 -5.25
C THR A 166 5.54 15.68 -6.28
N GLY A 167 5.29 14.38 -6.47
CA GLY A 167 6.03 13.53 -7.39
C GLY A 167 5.62 13.69 -8.85
N PRO A 168 5.96 12.71 -9.69
CA PRO A 168 5.71 12.76 -11.14
C PRO A 168 4.23 12.63 -11.50
N GLY A 169 3.35 12.28 -10.56
CA GLY A 169 1.95 12.03 -10.82
C GLY A 169 1.72 10.76 -11.66
N LEU A 170 0.45 10.52 -12.00
CA LEU A 170 0.00 9.34 -12.74
C LEU A 170 -0.64 9.77 -14.07
N PRO A 171 -0.41 9.03 -15.17
CA PRO A 171 -1.18 9.15 -16.40
C PRO A 171 -2.68 8.91 -16.14
N SER A 172 -3.54 9.53 -16.92
CA SER A 172 -5.00 9.42 -16.74
C SER A 172 -5.50 7.97 -16.84
N GLU A 173 -4.89 7.16 -17.70
CA GLU A 173 -5.21 5.75 -17.93
C GLU A 173 -4.87 4.84 -16.74
N ASP A 174 -3.95 5.28 -15.88
CA ASP A 174 -3.48 4.51 -14.73
C ASP A 174 -4.32 4.77 -13.47
N ARG A 175 -5.00 5.92 -13.38
CA ARG A 175 -5.71 6.34 -12.17
C ARG A 175 -6.76 5.34 -11.68
N GLU A 176 -7.52 4.74 -12.60
CA GLU A 176 -8.53 3.74 -12.23
C GLU A 176 -7.91 2.37 -11.91
N ARG A 177 -6.72 2.11 -12.49
CA ARG A 177 -6.08 0.81 -12.43
C ARG A 177 -5.09 0.64 -11.28
N VAL A 178 -4.62 1.73 -10.66
CA VAL A 178 -3.61 1.66 -9.57
C VAL A 178 -4.09 0.86 -8.36
N PHE A 179 -5.40 0.66 -8.20
CA PHE A 179 -5.99 -0.15 -7.14
C PHE A 179 -6.18 -1.63 -7.55
N GLU A 180 -5.89 -2.00 -8.79
CA GLU A 180 -5.90 -3.39 -9.22
C GLU A 180 -4.73 -4.15 -8.59
N ARG A 181 -4.93 -5.45 -8.31
CA ARG A 181 -3.87 -6.30 -7.75
C ARG A 181 -2.74 -6.47 -8.76
N PHE A 182 -1.50 -6.35 -8.29
CA PHE A 182 -0.26 -6.48 -9.09
C PHE A 182 -0.11 -5.44 -10.20
N TYR A 183 -0.97 -4.41 -10.21
CA TYR A 183 -0.83 -3.34 -11.20
C TYR A 183 0.39 -2.46 -10.90
N ARG A 184 1.11 -2.08 -11.94
CA ARG A 184 2.28 -1.18 -11.90
C ARG A 184 2.24 -0.28 -13.13
N ALA A 185 2.25 1.02 -12.93
CA ALA A 185 2.13 2.03 -13.98
C ALA A 185 3.31 2.03 -14.97
N ASP A 186 4.49 1.52 -14.57
CA ASP A 186 5.66 1.45 -15.45
C ASP A 186 6.54 0.25 -15.09
N SER A 187 6.58 -0.76 -15.96
CA SER A 187 7.32 -2.01 -15.74
C SER A 187 8.84 -1.87 -15.95
N SER A 188 9.30 -0.78 -16.59
CA SER A 188 10.70 -0.63 -16.99
C SER A 188 11.56 0.18 -16.00
N ARG A 189 10.97 1.16 -15.31
CA ARG A 189 11.70 2.07 -14.41
C ARG A 189 11.70 1.63 -12.94
N THR A 190 10.80 0.77 -12.51
CA THR A 190 10.56 0.45 -11.09
C THR A 190 11.01 -0.94 -10.65
N ARG A 191 11.74 -1.71 -11.46
CA ARG A 191 12.29 -3.01 -11.03
C ARG A 191 13.25 -2.91 -9.83
N SER A 192 13.86 -1.76 -9.62
CA SER A 192 14.75 -1.51 -8.48
C SER A 192 14.03 -1.01 -7.21
N SER A 193 12.82 -0.48 -7.32
CA SER A 193 12.07 0.12 -6.20
C SER A 193 11.15 -0.84 -5.43
N GLY A 194 11.18 -2.11 -5.72
CA GLY A 194 10.77 -3.18 -4.78
C GLY A 194 9.29 -3.38 -4.47
N GLY A 195 8.35 -2.62 -5.01
CA GLY A 195 6.92 -2.78 -4.68
C GLY A 195 6.29 -4.04 -5.30
N SER A 196 5.44 -4.75 -4.54
CA SER A 196 4.71 -5.96 -4.98
C SER A 196 3.52 -5.66 -5.91
N GLY A 197 3.11 -4.39 -6.01
CA GLY A 197 1.86 -4.02 -6.69
C GLY A 197 0.59 -4.40 -5.90
N LEU A 198 0.73 -4.82 -4.65
CA LEU A 198 -0.40 -5.18 -3.77
C LEU A 198 -0.79 -4.06 -2.81
N GLY A 199 0.11 -3.16 -2.46
CA GLY A 199 -0.13 -2.14 -1.43
C GLY A 199 -1.41 -1.33 -1.62
N LEU A 200 -1.63 -0.77 -2.82
CA LEU A 200 -2.83 0.02 -3.12
C LEU A 200 -4.09 -0.86 -3.23
N SER A 201 -3.99 -2.09 -3.71
CA SER A 201 -5.13 -3.01 -3.72
C SER A 201 -5.53 -3.45 -2.31
N ILE A 202 -4.59 -3.56 -1.38
CA ILE A 202 -4.85 -3.77 0.05
C ILE A 202 -5.53 -2.55 0.65
N VAL A 203 -5.06 -1.34 0.34
CA VAL A 203 -5.72 -0.09 0.75
C VAL A 203 -7.19 -0.11 0.34
N ALA A 204 -7.48 -0.37 -0.94
CA ALA A 204 -8.85 -0.41 -1.44
C ALA A 204 -9.71 -1.47 -0.75
N ALA A 205 -9.17 -2.68 -0.55
CA ALA A 205 -9.88 -3.77 0.11
C ALA A 205 -10.15 -3.49 1.60
N LEU A 206 -9.18 -2.94 2.32
CA LEU A 206 -9.33 -2.59 3.74
C LEU A 206 -10.29 -1.42 3.94
N VAL A 207 -10.19 -0.38 3.11
CA VAL A 207 -11.10 0.78 3.15
C VAL A 207 -12.55 0.33 2.86
N ALA A 208 -12.75 -0.52 1.84
CA ALA A 208 -14.07 -1.09 1.53
C ALA A 208 -14.62 -1.96 2.69
N ALA A 209 -13.75 -2.73 3.38
CA ALA A 209 -14.14 -3.52 4.56
C ALA A 209 -14.53 -2.66 5.77
N HIS A 210 -14.14 -1.37 5.77
CA HIS A 210 -14.57 -0.35 6.74
C HIS A 210 -15.74 0.51 6.24
N ASP A 211 -16.44 0.07 5.20
CA ASP A 211 -17.57 0.79 4.57
C ASP A 211 -17.17 2.15 3.97
N GLY A 212 -15.90 2.31 3.64
CA GLY A 212 -15.33 3.54 3.08
C GLY A 212 -15.07 3.47 1.58
N THR A 213 -14.53 4.56 1.06
CA THR A 213 -14.09 4.71 -0.32
C THR A 213 -12.68 5.25 -0.41
N VAL A 214 -11.95 4.86 -1.45
CA VAL A 214 -10.63 5.41 -1.79
C VAL A 214 -10.64 5.89 -3.23
N GLU A 215 -10.05 7.06 -3.44
CA GLU A 215 -9.91 7.68 -4.76
C GLU A 215 -8.51 8.27 -4.93
N VAL A 216 -8.10 8.49 -6.17
CA VAL A 216 -6.85 9.16 -6.50
C VAL A 216 -7.11 10.33 -7.45
N GLU A 217 -6.63 11.50 -7.05
CA GLU A 217 -6.50 12.67 -7.92
C GLU A 217 -5.03 12.81 -8.27
N SER A 218 -4.71 12.82 -9.55
CA SER A 218 -3.32 12.94 -9.99
C SER A 218 -3.25 13.53 -11.37
N GLU A 219 -2.24 14.33 -11.61
CA GLU A 219 -1.90 14.88 -12.91
C GLU A 219 -0.41 14.67 -13.15
N GLN A 220 -0.07 14.27 -14.36
CA GLN A 220 1.32 14.01 -14.71
C GLN A 220 2.17 15.28 -14.57
N GLY A 221 3.20 15.23 -13.74
CA GLY A 221 4.07 16.35 -13.40
C GLY A 221 3.59 17.22 -12.24
N ALA A 222 2.40 16.96 -11.66
CA ALA A 222 1.83 17.75 -10.56
C ALA A 222 1.67 16.97 -9.23
N GLY A 223 2.06 15.68 -9.22
CA GLY A 223 1.94 14.82 -8.05
C GLY A 223 0.62 14.04 -7.99
N SER A 224 0.38 13.45 -6.83
CA SER A 224 -0.82 12.63 -6.59
C SER A 224 -1.40 12.91 -5.21
N ILE A 225 -2.73 12.78 -5.09
CA ILE A 225 -3.47 12.81 -3.83
C ILE A 225 -4.31 11.55 -3.76
N PHE A 226 -3.99 10.69 -2.82
CA PHE A 226 -4.82 9.54 -2.46
C PHE A 226 -5.73 9.93 -1.31
N ARG A 227 -7.04 9.92 -1.53
CA ARG A 227 -8.06 10.33 -0.55
C ARG A 227 -8.88 9.12 -0.11
N ILE A 228 -8.99 8.95 1.21
CA ILE A 228 -9.83 7.97 1.87
C ILE A 228 -10.97 8.68 2.55
N ARG A 229 -12.18 8.15 2.40
CA ARG A 229 -13.38 8.56 3.14
C ARG A 229 -13.89 7.37 3.94
N LEU A 230 -14.10 7.54 5.23
CA LEU A 230 -14.61 6.52 6.14
C LEU A 230 -15.81 7.08 6.90
N PRO A 231 -16.89 6.29 7.09
CA PRO A 231 -18.03 6.73 7.89
C PRO A 231 -17.57 7.10 9.30
N ARG A 232 -17.84 8.34 9.70
CA ARG A 232 -17.46 8.85 11.01
C ARG A 232 -18.38 8.26 12.09
N ARG A 233 -17.81 7.96 13.24
CA ARG A 233 -18.59 7.64 14.42
C ARG A 233 -19.43 8.85 14.85
N ARG A 234 -20.75 8.68 14.91
CA ARG A 234 -21.65 9.70 15.47
C ARG A 234 -21.65 9.55 17.00
N HIS A 235 -21.37 10.63 17.68
CA HIS A 235 -21.49 10.73 19.14
C HIS A 235 -22.90 11.11 19.55
#